data_627385f1d877f19a962f5a8af3675ba6
#
_entry.id   627385f1d877f19a962f5a8af3675ba6
#
_cell.length_a   1.000
_cell.length_b   1.000
_cell.length_c   1.000
_cell.angle_alpha   90.00
_cell.angle_beta   90.00
_cell.angle_gamma   90.00
#
_symmetry.space_group_name_H-M   'P 1'
#
loop_
_entity.id
_entity.type
_entity.pdbx_description
1 polymer ?
#
loop_
_entity_poly.entity_id
_entity_poly.type
_entity_poly.pdbx_seq_one_letter_code
_entity_poly.pdbx_strand_id
1 'polypeptide(L)'
;MVGEARRTGGGAAEVTAGLRAGYDAAAHHWADGPGPVYARLARALVAAAPVPLAGALVLDLGAGTGLAGRAALAAGARQVVAADLSLGMLRHARDSGAPDPGAPDRGAGAAWAPVAADAVALPFRDRRFDLVVAAFCLNHLDSLAAGLAEVRRVGAAIAASVFAPGWSHPALSAVEEILSSFGYQPPAWHSCLSPGSRAGDPELLAAAAAAAGFADVRVRTTEVSTALVTPAQLASWRLGLAQVAPFLRSLDSAGRAAVRHAAEQAVAGVVGGPEAAPLVVSMVMLTAS
;
A
#
# COMPACT_ATOMS: atom_id res chain seq x y z
N MET A 1 -3.74 31.01 6.98
CA MET A 1 -3.26 30.26 8.17
C MET A 1 -4.45 29.43 8.66
N VAL A 2 -4.56 28.19 8.19
CA VAL A 2 -5.53 27.23 8.70
C VAL A 2 -4.75 26.35 9.66
N GLY A 3 -5.07 26.46 10.96
CA GLY A 3 -4.37 25.79 12.04
C GLY A 3 -4.45 24.28 11.90
N GLU A 4 -3.29 23.66 11.91
CA GLU A 4 -3.10 22.23 12.07
C GLU A 4 -3.55 21.86 13.50
N ALA A 5 -4.75 21.34 13.63
CA ALA A 5 -5.23 20.82 14.91
C ALA A 5 -4.34 19.63 15.28
N ARG A 6 -3.35 19.88 16.16
CA ARG A 6 -2.55 18.82 16.79
C ARG A 6 -3.51 17.89 17.52
N ARG A 7 -3.65 16.66 17.00
CA ARG A 7 -4.29 15.60 17.77
C ARG A 7 -3.52 15.41 19.08
N THR A 8 -4.23 15.34 20.18
CA THR A 8 -3.61 15.00 21.48
C THR A 8 -2.96 13.62 21.35
N GLY A 9 -1.76 13.44 21.91
CA GLY A 9 -0.92 12.25 21.70
C GLY A 9 -1.58 10.89 21.94
N GLY A 10 -2.70 10.82 22.68
CA GLY A 10 -3.50 9.61 22.85
C GLY A 10 -4.23 9.16 21.58
N GLY A 11 -4.78 10.10 20.79
CA GLY A 11 -5.53 9.77 19.58
C GLY A 11 -4.65 9.24 18.43
N ALA A 12 -3.42 9.72 18.28
CA ALA A 12 -2.48 9.25 17.26
C ALA A 12 -2.02 7.80 17.55
N ALA A 13 -1.70 7.50 18.79
CA ALA A 13 -1.30 6.14 19.19
C ALA A 13 -2.42 5.10 18.98
N GLU A 14 -3.68 5.49 19.23
CA GLU A 14 -4.85 4.64 19.01
C GLU A 14 -5.09 4.39 17.51
N VAL A 15 -4.97 5.42 16.66
CA VAL A 15 -5.05 5.30 15.19
C VAL A 15 -3.97 4.34 14.68
N THR A 16 -2.72 4.51 15.10
CA THR A 16 -1.59 3.66 14.72
C THR A 16 -1.79 2.21 15.17
N ALA A 17 -2.28 1.98 16.39
CA ALA A 17 -2.58 0.64 16.90
C ALA A 17 -3.72 -0.02 16.12
N GLY A 18 -4.78 0.72 15.78
CA GLY A 18 -5.89 0.23 14.97
C GLY A 18 -5.47 -0.10 13.55
N LEU A 19 -4.65 0.74 12.92
CA LEU A 19 -4.06 0.51 11.61
C LEU A 19 -3.25 -0.81 11.60
N ARG A 20 -2.32 -0.96 12.56
CA ARG A 20 -1.52 -2.18 12.70
C ARG A 20 -2.39 -3.42 12.86
N ALA A 21 -3.39 -3.39 13.74
CA ALA A 21 -4.29 -4.51 13.97
C ALA A 21 -5.11 -4.87 12.71
N GLY A 22 -5.53 -3.88 11.93
CA GLY A 22 -6.22 -4.09 10.66
C GLY A 22 -5.35 -4.83 9.64
N TYR A 23 -4.10 -4.38 9.46
CA TYR A 23 -3.15 -5.04 8.56
C TYR A 23 -2.73 -6.43 9.05
N ASP A 24 -2.49 -6.62 10.36
CA ASP A 24 -2.24 -7.94 10.93
C ASP A 24 -3.41 -8.91 10.65
N ALA A 25 -4.65 -8.42 10.73
CA ALA A 25 -5.84 -9.21 10.41
C ALA A 25 -5.96 -9.55 8.92
N ALA A 26 -5.53 -8.66 8.03
CA ALA A 26 -5.62 -8.83 6.58
C ALA A 26 -4.53 -9.74 5.98
N ALA A 27 -3.42 -9.96 6.67
CA ALA A 27 -2.20 -10.54 6.11
C ALA A 27 -2.42 -11.84 5.32
N HIS A 28 -3.23 -12.77 5.84
CA HIS A 28 -3.49 -14.07 5.18
C HIS A 28 -4.38 -13.96 3.93
N HIS A 29 -5.24 -12.94 3.85
CA HIS A 29 -6.15 -12.75 2.72
C HIS A 29 -5.62 -11.75 1.69
N TRP A 30 -4.50 -11.09 2.02
CA TRP A 30 -3.91 -10.07 1.17
C TRP A 30 -3.42 -10.62 -0.16
N ALA A 31 -2.80 -11.79 -0.16
CA ALA A 31 -2.23 -12.40 -1.35
C ALA A 31 -3.30 -12.70 -2.43
N ASP A 32 -4.45 -13.22 -2.01
CA ASP A 32 -5.52 -13.66 -2.91
C ASP A 32 -6.51 -12.53 -3.26
N GLY A 33 -6.61 -11.50 -2.43
CA GLY A 33 -7.49 -10.34 -2.63
C GLY A 33 -6.75 -9.13 -3.20
N PRO A 34 -6.18 -8.25 -2.34
CA PRO A 34 -5.48 -7.04 -2.76
C PRO A 34 -4.19 -7.28 -3.55
N GLY A 35 -3.46 -8.35 -3.24
CA GLY A 35 -2.14 -8.65 -3.79
C GLY A 35 -2.01 -8.50 -5.32
N PRO A 36 -2.90 -9.08 -6.14
CA PRO A 36 -2.82 -8.97 -7.60
C PRO A 36 -2.87 -7.53 -8.12
N VAL A 37 -3.66 -6.65 -7.49
CA VAL A 37 -3.70 -5.21 -7.82
C VAL A 37 -2.38 -4.56 -7.45
N TYR A 38 -2.01 -4.66 -6.17
CA TYR A 38 -0.84 -3.97 -5.64
C TYR A 38 0.48 -4.47 -6.26
N ALA A 39 0.57 -5.72 -6.70
CA ALA A 39 1.73 -6.22 -7.42
C ALA A 39 1.99 -5.48 -8.74
N ARG A 40 0.92 -5.14 -9.49
CA ARG A 40 1.07 -4.37 -10.73
C ARG A 40 1.44 -2.91 -10.45
N LEU A 41 0.80 -2.31 -9.46
CA LEU A 41 1.09 -0.94 -9.04
C LEU A 41 2.52 -0.80 -8.52
N ALA A 42 2.99 -1.75 -7.71
CA ALA A 42 4.35 -1.79 -7.20
C ALA A 42 5.40 -1.93 -8.31
N ARG A 43 5.16 -2.79 -9.31
CA ARG A 43 6.05 -2.89 -10.49
C ARG A 43 6.12 -1.59 -11.27
N ALA A 44 4.98 -0.93 -11.49
CA ALA A 44 4.95 0.37 -12.18
C ALA A 44 5.73 1.45 -11.41
N LEU A 45 5.61 1.46 -10.07
CA LEU A 45 6.36 2.37 -9.21
C LEU A 45 7.86 2.09 -9.28
N VAL A 46 8.28 0.84 -9.13
CA VAL A 46 9.69 0.42 -9.16
C VAL A 46 10.33 0.71 -10.52
N ALA A 47 9.59 0.53 -11.62
CA ALA A 47 10.05 0.88 -12.97
C ALA A 47 10.26 2.40 -13.16
N ALA A 48 9.66 3.23 -12.32
CA ALA A 48 9.82 4.68 -12.33
C ALA A 48 10.91 5.18 -11.35
N ALA A 49 11.66 4.28 -10.72
CA ALA A 49 12.70 4.65 -9.76
C ALA A 49 13.66 5.70 -10.34
N PRO A 50 14.03 6.76 -9.57
CA PRO A 50 14.87 7.85 -10.06
C PRO A 50 16.35 7.47 -10.16
N VAL A 51 16.72 6.28 -9.66
CA VAL A 51 18.10 5.76 -9.66
C VAL A 51 18.15 4.32 -10.18
N PRO A 52 19.29 3.86 -10.74
CA PRO A 52 19.45 2.48 -11.17
C PRO A 52 19.29 1.51 -10.00
N LEU A 53 18.55 0.42 -10.23
CA LEU A 53 18.33 -0.61 -9.21
C LEU A 53 19.41 -1.70 -9.20
N ALA A 54 20.16 -1.83 -10.28
CA ALA A 54 21.23 -2.84 -10.37
C ALA A 54 22.27 -2.64 -9.26
N GLY A 55 22.37 -3.61 -8.34
CA GLY A 55 23.27 -3.56 -7.20
C GLY A 55 22.84 -2.67 -6.04
N ALA A 56 21.68 -2.00 -6.12
CA ALA A 56 21.20 -1.09 -5.11
C ALA A 56 20.79 -1.82 -3.81
N LEU A 57 20.97 -1.13 -2.69
CA LEU A 57 20.36 -1.47 -1.40
C LEU A 57 19.08 -0.66 -1.24
N VAL A 58 17.94 -1.34 -1.20
CA VAL A 58 16.62 -0.72 -1.20
C VAL A 58 15.93 -0.90 0.16
N LEU A 59 15.28 0.15 0.66
CA LEU A 59 14.29 0.06 1.73
C LEU A 59 12.90 -0.01 1.11
N ASP A 60 12.15 -1.08 1.36
CA ASP A 60 10.72 -1.18 1.09
C ASP A 60 9.98 -0.72 2.34
N LEU A 61 9.44 0.52 2.32
CA LEU A 61 8.78 1.17 3.44
C LEU A 61 7.27 0.98 3.37
N GLY A 62 6.68 0.47 4.46
CA GLY A 62 5.31 -0.04 4.42
C GLY A 62 5.23 -1.28 3.53
N ALA A 63 6.19 -2.19 3.69
CA ALA A 63 6.42 -3.30 2.77
C ALA A 63 5.22 -4.25 2.62
N GLY A 64 4.35 -4.32 3.64
CA GLY A 64 3.22 -5.23 3.64
C GLY A 64 3.66 -6.68 3.39
N THR A 65 3.09 -7.30 2.38
CA THR A 65 3.49 -8.64 1.93
C THR A 65 4.73 -8.66 1.02
N GLY A 66 5.47 -7.53 0.89
CA GLY A 66 6.76 -7.45 0.21
C GLY A 66 6.68 -7.31 -1.32
N LEU A 67 5.58 -6.82 -1.88
CA LEU A 67 5.37 -6.75 -3.33
C LEU A 67 6.33 -5.77 -4.02
N ALA A 68 6.57 -4.59 -3.41
CA ALA A 68 7.47 -3.59 -3.97
C ALA A 68 8.94 -4.01 -3.81
N GLY A 69 9.30 -4.60 -2.67
CA GLY A 69 10.63 -5.16 -2.45
C GLY A 69 10.96 -6.28 -3.44
N ARG A 70 10.03 -7.19 -3.69
CA ARG A 70 10.22 -8.24 -4.71
C ARG A 70 10.37 -7.66 -6.12
N ALA A 71 9.59 -6.66 -6.47
CA ALA A 71 9.76 -5.96 -7.75
C ALA A 71 11.14 -5.28 -7.85
N ALA A 72 11.65 -4.68 -6.76
CA ALA A 72 12.99 -4.10 -6.73
C ALA A 72 14.10 -5.17 -6.88
N LEU A 73 13.96 -6.32 -6.21
CA LEU A 73 14.87 -7.46 -6.40
C LEU A 73 14.85 -7.96 -7.84
N ALA A 74 13.66 -8.12 -8.44
CA ALA A 74 13.51 -8.50 -9.84
C ALA A 74 14.17 -7.50 -10.80
N ALA A 75 14.13 -6.20 -10.47
CA ALA A 75 14.78 -5.13 -11.23
C ALA A 75 16.30 -5.02 -10.99
N GLY A 76 16.88 -5.85 -10.11
CA GLY A 76 18.33 -5.93 -9.94
C GLY A 76 18.88 -5.42 -8.62
N ALA A 77 18.05 -5.02 -7.68
CA ALA A 77 18.52 -4.69 -6.34
C ALA A 77 19.29 -5.88 -5.73
N ARG A 78 20.43 -5.57 -5.09
CA ARG A 78 21.24 -6.61 -4.43
C ARG A 78 20.62 -7.07 -3.11
N GLN A 79 19.89 -6.17 -2.46
CA GLN A 79 19.28 -6.41 -1.15
C GLN A 79 18.09 -5.49 -0.94
N VAL A 80 17.04 -6.01 -0.30
CA VAL A 80 15.89 -5.26 0.18
C VAL A 80 15.77 -5.43 1.69
N VAL A 81 15.62 -4.32 2.41
CA VAL A 81 15.14 -4.30 3.78
C VAL A 81 13.66 -3.93 3.74
N ALA A 82 12.80 -4.80 4.25
CA ALA A 82 11.36 -4.62 4.24
C ALA A 82 10.90 -4.12 5.61
N ALA A 83 10.55 -2.85 5.71
CA ALA A 83 10.10 -2.23 6.94
C ALA A 83 8.57 -2.06 6.94
N ASP A 84 7.91 -2.55 7.99
CA ASP A 84 6.47 -2.40 8.16
C ASP A 84 6.09 -2.32 9.64
N LEU A 85 4.99 -1.65 9.94
CA LEU A 85 4.43 -1.59 11.28
C LEU A 85 3.74 -2.92 11.66
N SER A 86 3.19 -3.65 10.67
CA SER A 86 2.48 -4.92 10.84
C SER A 86 3.44 -6.11 10.83
N LEU A 87 3.59 -6.74 11.98
CA LEU A 87 4.33 -8.02 12.08
C LEU A 87 3.62 -9.16 11.33
N GLY A 88 2.29 -9.14 11.26
CA GLY A 88 1.50 -10.12 10.51
C GLY A 88 1.84 -10.10 9.02
N MET A 89 1.91 -8.91 8.43
CA MET A 89 2.32 -8.72 7.04
C MET A 89 3.74 -9.21 6.78
N LEU A 90 4.72 -8.82 7.61
CA LEU A 90 6.11 -9.23 7.45
C LEU A 90 6.30 -10.75 7.60
N ARG A 91 5.60 -11.40 8.54
CA ARG A 91 5.61 -12.86 8.69
C ARG A 91 5.04 -13.53 7.45
N HIS A 92 3.88 -13.07 6.98
CA HIS A 92 3.28 -13.59 5.76
C HIS A 92 4.21 -13.43 4.55
N ALA A 93 4.84 -12.26 4.39
CA ALA A 93 5.81 -11.99 3.34
C ALA A 93 7.01 -12.94 3.36
N ARG A 94 7.53 -13.25 4.55
CA ARG A 94 8.62 -14.20 4.75
C ARG A 94 8.21 -15.64 4.43
N ASP A 95 7.04 -16.05 4.95
CA ASP A 95 6.57 -17.44 4.88
C ASP A 95 6.06 -17.79 3.48
N SER A 96 5.53 -16.80 2.75
CA SER A 96 5.04 -16.96 1.38
C SER A 96 6.16 -17.22 0.37
N GLY A 97 7.41 -16.84 0.66
CA GLY A 97 8.66 -17.19 -0.07
C GLY A 97 8.61 -17.11 -1.60
N ALA A 98 7.44 -16.91 -2.15
CA ALA A 98 7.18 -17.04 -3.57
C ALA A 98 7.89 -15.93 -4.35
N PRO A 99 8.73 -16.28 -5.31
CA PRO A 99 9.24 -15.32 -6.27
C PRO A 99 8.06 -14.64 -6.99
N ASP A 100 8.23 -13.38 -7.39
CA ASP A 100 7.27 -12.71 -8.29
C ASP A 100 7.09 -13.62 -9.53
N PRO A 101 5.85 -14.02 -9.91
CA PRO A 101 5.62 -14.92 -11.06
C PRO A 101 6.20 -14.44 -12.40
N GLY A 102 6.68 -13.22 -12.47
CA GLY A 102 7.37 -12.66 -13.64
C GLY A 102 8.85 -12.39 -13.45
N ALA A 103 9.45 -12.76 -12.31
CA ALA A 103 10.86 -12.52 -12.05
C ALA A 103 11.76 -13.66 -12.56
N PRO A 104 12.93 -13.35 -13.16
CA PRO A 104 13.92 -14.37 -13.45
C PRO A 104 14.42 -15.02 -12.14
N ASP A 105 14.59 -16.33 -12.15
CA ASP A 105 15.17 -17.08 -11.03
C ASP A 105 16.58 -16.54 -10.73
N ARG A 106 16.74 -15.85 -9.61
CA ARG A 106 18.02 -15.26 -9.18
C ARG A 106 18.66 -16.03 -8.04
N GLY A 107 18.50 -17.34 -7.96
CA GLY A 107 19.26 -18.16 -7.00
C GLY A 107 19.30 -17.60 -5.56
N ALA A 108 19.80 -18.33 -4.61
CA ALA A 108 19.81 -18.04 -3.17
C ALA A 108 20.60 -16.76 -2.69
N GLY A 109 20.88 -15.80 -3.58
CA GLY A 109 21.74 -14.65 -3.28
C GLY A 109 21.04 -13.29 -3.03
N ALA A 110 19.76 -13.13 -3.33
CA ALA A 110 19.04 -11.87 -3.12
C ALA A 110 18.50 -11.82 -1.70
N ALA A 111 19.10 -10.98 -0.83
CA ALA A 111 18.73 -10.90 0.56
C ALA A 111 17.50 -10.00 0.76
N TRP A 112 16.42 -10.57 1.31
CA TRP A 112 15.26 -9.87 1.80
C TRP A 112 15.23 -9.96 3.33
N ALA A 113 15.21 -8.80 4.02
CA ALA A 113 15.30 -8.74 5.49
C ALA A 113 14.12 -7.97 6.08
N PRO A 114 13.19 -8.63 6.81
CA PRO A 114 12.07 -7.96 7.45
C PRO A 114 12.49 -7.23 8.72
N VAL A 115 11.96 -6.02 8.93
CA VAL A 115 12.17 -5.19 10.12
C VAL A 115 10.84 -4.55 10.53
N ALA A 116 10.42 -4.78 11.78
CA ALA A 116 9.28 -4.05 12.33
C ALA A 116 9.72 -2.61 12.64
N ALA A 117 9.08 -1.63 12.00
CA ALA A 117 9.45 -0.23 12.17
C ALA A 117 8.26 0.71 11.92
N ASP A 118 8.29 1.84 12.61
CA ASP A 118 7.43 2.99 12.32
C ASP A 118 8.13 3.87 11.27
N ALA A 119 7.38 4.30 10.25
CA ALA A 119 7.90 5.12 9.15
C ALA A 119 8.38 6.51 9.59
N VAL A 120 7.93 7.00 10.75
CA VAL A 120 8.36 8.28 11.31
C VAL A 120 9.50 8.15 12.34
N ALA A 121 9.99 6.93 12.59
CA ALA A 121 11.09 6.64 13.51
C ALA A 121 11.86 5.37 13.06
N LEU A 122 12.54 5.46 11.93
CA LEU A 122 13.21 4.33 11.29
C LEU A 122 14.50 3.92 12.03
N PRO A 123 14.69 2.64 12.40
CA PRO A 123 15.85 2.17 13.16
C PRO A 123 17.10 1.99 12.28
N PHE A 124 17.32 2.88 11.35
CA PHE A 124 18.44 2.83 10.42
C PHE A 124 19.32 4.07 10.57
N ARG A 125 20.64 3.91 10.31
CA ARG A 125 21.56 5.02 10.23
C ARG A 125 21.27 5.89 9.00
N ASP A 126 21.74 7.13 9.04
CA ASP A 126 21.62 8.06 7.93
C ASP A 126 22.25 7.52 6.65
N ARG A 127 21.65 7.84 5.51
CA ARG A 127 22.14 7.50 4.17
C ARG A 127 22.48 6.02 3.99
N ARG A 128 21.67 5.14 4.59
CA ARG A 128 21.89 3.70 4.56
C ARG A 128 21.49 3.07 3.22
N PHE A 129 20.47 3.62 2.58
CA PHE A 129 19.83 3.07 1.40
C PHE A 129 20.07 3.95 0.16
N ASP A 130 20.26 3.30 -0.98
CA ASP A 130 20.36 3.96 -2.27
C ASP A 130 18.98 4.47 -2.73
N LEU A 131 17.92 3.70 -2.40
CA LEU A 131 16.53 4.03 -2.71
C LEU A 131 15.61 3.60 -1.57
N VAL A 132 14.61 4.44 -1.26
CA VAL A 132 13.44 4.07 -0.48
C VAL A 132 12.25 3.93 -1.43
N VAL A 133 11.59 2.78 -1.43
CA VAL A 133 10.32 2.55 -2.14
C VAL A 133 9.20 2.56 -1.11
N ALA A 134 8.16 3.37 -1.32
CA ALA A 134 7.02 3.51 -0.41
C ALA A 134 5.70 3.36 -1.20
N ALA A 135 5.32 2.11 -1.50
CA ALA A 135 4.14 1.80 -2.29
C ALA A 135 2.88 1.86 -1.42
N PHE A 136 2.05 2.89 -1.61
CA PHE A 136 0.80 3.11 -0.86
C PHE A 136 0.99 3.16 0.65
N CYS A 137 2.13 3.71 1.11
CA CYS A 137 2.47 3.86 2.51
C CYS A 137 2.23 5.28 3.02
N LEU A 138 2.61 6.31 2.26
CA LEU A 138 2.62 7.70 2.72
C LEU A 138 1.23 8.23 3.12
N ASN A 139 0.16 7.70 2.54
CA ASN A 139 -1.22 8.05 2.88
C ASN A 139 -1.66 7.53 4.26
N HIS A 140 -0.88 6.67 4.90
CA HIS A 140 -1.11 6.14 6.25
C HIS A 140 -0.39 6.91 7.35
N LEU A 141 0.43 7.88 7.00
CA LEU A 141 1.20 8.66 7.97
C LEU A 141 0.38 9.81 8.56
N ASP A 142 0.41 9.95 9.87
CA ASP A 142 -0.18 11.09 10.57
C ASP A 142 0.53 12.41 10.20
N SER A 143 1.84 12.35 9.94
CA SER A 143 2.65 13.45 9.46
C SER A 143 3.45 13.05 8.24
N LEU A 144 3.02 13.51 7.07
CA LEU A 144 3.74 13.34 5.82
C LEU A 144 5.15 13.95 5.90
N ALA A 145 5.27 15.13 6.53
CA ALA A 145 6.55 15.82 6.70
C ALA A 145 7.54 15.00 7.55
N ALA A 146 7.09 14.42 8.68
CA ALA A 146 7.94 13.60 9.52
C ALA A 146 8.39 12.32 8.79
N GLY A 147 7.46 11.66 8.08
CA GLY A 147 7.80 10.48 7.29
C GLY A 147 8.80 10.77 6.18
N LEU A 148 8.60 11.83 5.41
CA LEU A 148 9.53 12.23 4.35
C LEU A 148 10.89 12.67 4.89
N ALA A 149 10.95 13.31 6.06
CA ALA A 149 12.21 13.64 6.73
C ALA A 149 12.99 12.39 7.13
N GLU A 150 12.32 11.37 7.69
CA GLU A 150 12.95 10.07 8.00
C GLU A 150 13.41 9.34 6.73
N VAL A 151 12.56 9.32 5.68
CA VAL A 151 12.94 8.75 4.38
C VAL A 151 14.20 9.44 3.83
N ARG A 152 14.27 10.79 3.87
CA ARG A 152 15.44 11.56 3.41
C ARG A 152 16.66 11.33 4.27
N ARG A 153 16.47 11.14 5.58
CA ARG A 153 17.57 10.83 6.50
C ARG A 153 18.24 9.50 6.15
N VAL A 154 17.42 8.46 5.89
CA VAL A 154 17.93 7.08 5.70
C VAL A 154 18.25 6.74 4.25
N GLY A 155 17.65 7.44 3.25
CA GLY A 155 17.76 7.13 1.83
C GLY A 155 18.27 8.28 0.98
N ALA A 156 19.02 7.95 -0.08
CA ALA A 156 19.51 8.93 -1.06
C ALA A 156 18.38 9.38 -2.01
N ALA A 157 17.48 8.47 -2.39
CA ALA A 157 16.40 8.70 -3.31
C ALA A 157 15.09 8.07 -2.80
N ILE A 158 13.95 8.52 -3.34
CA ILE A 158 12.61 7.97 -3.04
C ILE A 158 11.84 7.68 -4.33
N ALA A 159 11.08 6.58 -4.33
CA ALA A 159 9.96 6.33 -5.21
C ALA A 159 8.74 5.98 -4.35
N ALA A 160 7.70 6.80 -4.38
CA ALA A 160 6.50 6.58 -3.58
C ALA A 160 5.23 6.68 -4.43
N SER A 161 4.17 6.00 -4.01
CA SER A 161 2.87 6.09 -4.64
C SER A 161 1.73 6.15 -3.63
N VAL A 162 0.64 6.80 -4.04
CA VAL A 162 -0.64 6.82 -3.36
C VAL A 162 -1.76 6.81 -4.41
N PHE A 163 -3.00 6.51 -4.03
CA PHE A 163 -4.13 6.66 -4.94
C PHE A 163 -4.33 8.12 -5.34
N ALA A 164 -4.67 8.35 -6.62
CA ALA A 164 -4.97 9.68 -7.10
C ALA A 164 -6.26 10.22 -6.43
N PRO A 165 -6.31 11.53 -6.12
CA PRO A 165 -7.52 12.16 -5.57
C PRO A 165 -8.71 11.95 -6.50
N GLY A 166 -9.85 11.61 -5.90
CA GLY A 166 -11.10 11.39 -6.66
C GLY A 166 -11.13 10.10 -7.49
N TRP A 167 -10.05 9.31 -7.50
CA TRP A 167 -10.12 8.01 -8.16
C TRP A 167 -11.11 7.09 -7.44
N SER A 168 -12.01 6.52 -8.21
CA SER A 168 -13.02 5.57 -7.73
C SER A 168 -13.32 4.55 -8.81
N HIS A 169 -14.00 3.47 -8.42
CA HIS A 169 -14.47 2.45 -9.35
C HIS A 169 -15.83 1.93 -8.86
N PRO A 170 -16.82 1.68 -9.74
CA PRO A 170 -18.17 1.27 -9.32
C PRO A 170 -18.20 0.05 -8.38
N ALA A 171 -17.29 -0.90 -8.57
CA ALA A 171 -17.17 -2.06 -7.66
C ALA A 171 -16.88 -1.67 -6.21
N LEU A 172 -16.20 -0.52 -5.95
CA LEU A 172 -15.91 -0.07 -4.59
C LEU A 172 -17.20 0.26 -3.84
N SER A 173 -18.05 1.10 -4.43
CA SER A 173 -19.32 1.52 -3.84
C SER A 173 -20.27 0.33 -3.70
N ALA A 174 -20.36 -0.55 -4.72
CA ALA A 174 -21.18 -1.73 -4.65
C ALA A 174 -20.83 -2.67 -3.49
N VAL A 175 -19.52 -2.90 -3.25
CA VAL A 175 -19.08 -3.73 -2.12
C VAL A 175 -19.29 -2.99 -0.79
N GLU A 176 -19.11 -1.67 -0.72
CA GLU A 176 -19.37 -0.90 0.51
C GLU A 176 -20.83 -0.92 0.93
N GLU A 177 -21.76 -0.81 -0.01
CA GLU A 177 -23.20 -0.94 0.24
C GLU A 177 -23.55 -2.33 0.82
N ILE A 178 -22.99 -3.39 0.24
CA ILE A 178 -23.17 -4.75 0.75
C ILE A 178 -22.58 -4.89 2.16
N LEU A 179 -21.33 -4.45 2.39
CA LEU A 179 -20.74 -4.51 3.71
C LEU A 179 -21.58 -3.79 4.75
N SER A 180 -22.10 -2.60 4.42
CA SER A 180 -22.99 -1.82 5.29
C SER A 180 -24.29 -2.57 5.61
N SER A 181 -24.88 -3.27 4.63
CA SER A 181 -26.10 -4.07 4.83
C SER A 181 -25.89 -5.27 5.79
N PHE A 182 -24.67 -5.74 5.92
CA PHE A 182 -24.28 -6.76 6.90
C PHE A 182 -23.78 -6.18 8.23
N GLY A 183 -23.91 -4.87 8.45
CA GLY A 183 -23.57 -4.20 9.70
C GLY A 183 -22.11 -3.76 9.82
N TYR A 184 -21.34 -3.80 8.73
CA TYR A 184 -19.98 -3.26 8.72
C TYR A 184 -19.98 -1.76 9.01
N GLN A 185 -19.07 -1.35 9.89
CA GLN A 185 -18.73 0.06 10.13
C GLN A 185 -17.24 0.24 9.91
N PRO A 186 -16.83 1.23 9.09
CA PRO A 186 -15.41 1.53 8.91
C PRO A 186 -14.74 1.84 10.25
N PRO A 187 -13.58 1.26 10.55
CA PRO A 187 -12.88 1.55 11.79
C PRO A 187 -12.42 3.01 11.84
N ALA A 188 -12.36 3.58 13.04
CA ALA A 188 -12.04 5.00 13.27
C ALA A 188 -10.70 5.41 12.61
N TRP A 189 -9.68 4.56 12.66
CA TRP A 189 -8.40 4.81 12.02
C TRP A 189 -8.53 5.00 10.50
N HIS A 190 -9.42 4.25 9.84
CA HIS A 190 -9.64 4.37 8.38
C HIS A 190 -10.25 5.72 8.03
N SER A 191 -11.26 6.18 8.78
CA SER A 191 -11.88 7.49 8.58
C SER A 191 -10.89 8.65 8.80
N CYS A 192 -9.91 8.45 9.70
CA CYS A 192 -8.85 9.43 9.96
C CYS A 192 -7.82 9.54 8.83
N LEU A 193 -7.65 8.49 8.05
CA LEU A 193 -6.69 8.38 6.94
C LEU A 193 -7.36 8.47 5.56
N SER A 194 -8.67 8.69 5.52
CA SER A 194 -9.55 8.63 4.34
C SER A 194 -9.37 9.76 3.32
N PRO A 195 -10.06 9.64 2.15
CA PRO A 195 -9.77 10.39 0.92
C PRO A 195 -9.75 11.89 1.15
N GLY A 196 -8.61 12.49 0.99
CA GLY A 196 -8.23 13.84 1.38
C GLY A 196 -6.91 13.85 2.10
N SER A 197 -6.24 12.66 2.26
CA SER A 197 -4.89 12.65 2.78
C SER A 197 -4.04 13.56 1.89
N ARG A 198 -3.33 14.49 2.52
CA ARG A 198 -2.44 15.44 1.84
C ARG A 198 -1.42 14.75 0.92
N ALA A 199 -1.13 13.48 1.16
CA ALA A 199 -0.26 12.66 0.32
C ALA A 199 -0.84 12.40 -1.09
N GLY A 200 -2.15 12.49 -1.28
CA GLY A 200 -2.81 12.33 -2.58
C GLY A 200 -2.74 13.59 -3.46
N ASP A 201 -2.56 14.77 -2.85
CA ASP A 201 -2.42 16.03 -3.60
C ASP A 201 -1.00 16.15 -4.17
N PRO A 202 -0.83 16.21 -5.51
CA PRO A 202 0.48 16.25 -6.15
C PRO A 202 1.33 17.47 -5.74
N GLU A 203 0.71 18.63 -5.56
CA GLU A 203 1.42 19.86 -5.21
C GLU A 203 1.89 19.81 -3.76
N LEU A 204 1.03 19.39 -2.83
CA LEU A 204 1.38 19.21 -1.43
C LEU A 204 2.44 18.12 -1.24
N LEU A 205 2.36 17.03 -2.00
CA LEU A 205 3.35 15.96 -1.96
C LEU A 205 4.72 16.43 -2.46
N ALA A 206 4.74 17.18 -3.57
CA ALA A 206 5.96 17.77 -4.12
C ALA A 206 6.59 18.77 -3.14
N ALA A 207 5.79 19.67 -2.58
CA ALA A 207 6.26 20.65 -1.60
C ALA A 207 6.81 19.99 -0.33
N ALA A 208 6.15 18.93 0.16
CA ALA A 208 6.61 18.19 1.34
C ALA A 208 7.94 17.46 1.08
N ALA A 209 8.11 16.86 -0.10
CA ALA A 209 9.38 16.22 -0.49
C ALA A 209 10.53 17.23 -0.62
N ALA A 210 10.28 18.38 -1.26
CA ALA A 210 11.27 19.46 -1.35
C ALA A 210 11.64 20.01 0.04
N ALA A 211 10.65 20.20 0.91
CA ALA A 211 10.89 20.66 2.30
C ALA A 211 11.68 19.63 3.14
N ALA A 212 11.56 18.34 2.84
CA ALA A 212 12.38 17.29 3.45
C ALA A 212 13.85 17.26 2.94
N GLY A 213 14.19 18.07 1.93
CA GLY A 213 15.53 18.18 1.37
C GLY A 213 15.84 17.25 0.21
N PHE A 214 14.80 16.74 -0.47
CA PHE A 214 14.99 16.06 -1.74
C PHE A 214 15.19 17.07 -2.87
N ALA A 215 16.09 16.73 -3.80
CA ALA A 215 16.26 17.44 -5.07
C ALA A 215 15.48 16.71 -6.19
N ASP A 216 15.45 17.28 -7.38
CA ASP A 216 14.84 16.68 -8.59
C ASP A 216 13.45 16.05 -8.35
N VAL A 217 12.63 16.73 -7.52
CA VAL A 217 11.30 16.26 -7.14
C VAL A 217 10.39 16.24 -8.36
N ARG A 218 9.84 15.08 -8.67
CA ARG A 218 8.86 14.88 -9.74
C ARG A 218 7.64 14.16 -9.20
N VAL A 219 6.48 14.77 -9.41
CA VAL A 219 5.20 14.16 -9.06
C VAL A 219 4.35 14.07 -10.32
N ARG A 220 3.80 12.90 -10.58
CA ARG A 220 2.93 12.65 -11.74
C ARG A 220 1.79 11.72 -11.40
N THR A 221 0.64 11.91 -12.03
CA THR A 221 -0.45 10.94 -12.02
C THR A 221 -0.25 9.95 -13.18
N THR A 222 -0.49 8.68 -12.90
CA THR A 222 -0.34 7.58 -13.85
C THR A 222 -1.49 6.59 -13.70
N GLU A 223 -1.97 6.07 -14.80
CA GLU A 223 -2.95 4.98 -14.84
C GLU A 223 -2.24 3.64 -15.04
N VAL A 224 -2.63 2.66 -14.25
CA VAL A 224 -2.10 1.30 -14.32
C VAL A 224 -3.25 0.32 -14.49
N SER A 225 -3.27 -0.39 -15.61
CA SER A 225 -4.21 -1.49 -15.83
C SER A 225 -3.80 -2.69 -14.98
N THR A 226 -4.76 -3.23 -14.25
CA THR A 226 -4.58 -4.47 -13.47
C THR A 226 -5.09 -5.68 -14.25
N ALA A 227 -4.87 -6.88 -13.73
CA ALA A 227 -5.40 -8.09 -14.36
C ALA A 227 -6.80 -8.48 -13.82
N LEU A 228 -7.41 -7.64 -12.99
CA LEU A 228 -8.72 -7.92 -12.41
C LEU A 228 -9.80 -7.57 -13.44
N VAL A 229 -10.49 -8.59 -13.91
CA VAL A 229 -11.52 -8.49 -14.94
C VAL A 229 -12.83 -9.15 -14.55
N THR A 230 -12.88 -9.93 -13.45
CA THR A 230 -14.12 -10.62 -13.04
C THR A 230 -14.71 -9.99 -11.77
N PRO A 231 -16.05 -10.06 -11.61
CA PRO A 231 -16.72 -9.62 -10.38
C PRO A 231 -16.14 -10.25 -9.11
N ALA A 232 -15.82 -11.54 -9.14
CA ALA A 232 -15.22 -12.26 -8.02
C ALA A 232 -13.86 -11.69 -7.63
N GLN A 233 -12.99 -11.37 -8.60
CA GLN A 233 -11.69 -10.76 -8.34
C GLN A 233 -11.84 -9.36 -7.74
N LEU A 234 -12.72 -8.52 -8.28
CA LEU A 234 -12.97 -7.16 -7.79
C LEU A 234 -13.57 -7.17 -6.37
N ALA A 235 -14.53 -8.06 -6.10
CA ALA A 235 -15.08 -8.25 -4.77
C ALA A 235 -14.00 -8.75 -3.79
N SER A 236 -13.20 -9.75 -4.17
CA SER A 236 -12.11 -10.28 -3.35
C SER A 236 -11.05 -9.22 -3.02
N TRP A 237 -10.68 -8.40 -4.00
CA TRP A 237 -9.79 -7.26 -3.77
C TRP A 237 -10.32 -6.33 -2.67
N ARG A 238 -11.59 -5.90 -2.76
CA ARG A 238 -12.17 -4.97 -1.79
C ARG A 238 -12.38 -5.59 -0.42
N LEU A 239 -12.85 -6.84 -0.37
CA LEU A 239 -13.08 -7.58 0.88
C LEU A 239 -11.77 -7.92 1.61
N GLY A 240 -10.64 -8.05 0.91
CA GLY A 240 -9.33 -8.36 1.48
C GLY A 240 -8.61 -7.17 2.11
N LEU A 241 -9.15 -5.95 2.03
CA LEU A 241 -8.48 -4.76 2.57
C LEU A 241 -8.46 -4.73 4.10
N ALA A 242 -7.45 -4.08 4.67
CA ALA A 242 -7.15 -4.06 6.10
C ALA A 242 -8.31 -3.54 6.96
N GLN A 243 -9.07 -2.56 6.48
CA GLN A 243 -10.22 -2.02 7.21
C GLN A 243 -11.41 -2.99 7.26
N VAL A 244 -11.52 -3.91 6.30
CA VAL A 244 -12.62 -4.89 6.20
C VAL A 244 -12.29 -6.21 6.91
N ALA A 245 -11.03 -6.61 6.93
CA ALA A 245 -10.59 -7.91 7.44
C ALA A 245 -11.03 -8.21 8.89
N PRO A 246 -10.97 -7.27 9.86
CA PRO A 246 -11.46 -7.54 11.21
C PRO A 246 -12.96 -7.86 11.26
N PHE A 247 -13.78 -7.16 10.47
CA PHE A 247 -15.20 -7.43 10.36
C PHE A 247 -15.47 -8.83 9.81
N LEU A 248 -14.85 -9.20 8.69
CA LEU A 248 -15.04 -10.53 8.12
C LEU A 248 -14.60 -11.64 9.08
N ARG A 249 -13.55 -11.41 9.88
CA ARG A 249 -13.11 -12.37 10.90
C ARG A 249 -14.08 -12.52 12.07
N SER A 250 -14.89 -11.51 12.36
CA SER A 250 -15.93 -11.58 13.41
C SER A 250 -17.15 -12.42 13.00
N LEU A 251 -17.35 -12.64 11.68
CA LEU A 251 -18.43 -13.47 11.16
C LEU A 251 -18.06 -14.96 11.23
N ASP A 252 -19.07 -15.81 11.32
CA ASP A 252 -18.92 -17.26 11.10
C ASP A 252 -18.68 -17.59 9.61
N SER A 253 -18.47 -18.86 9.30
CA SER A 253 -18.21 -19.29 7.92
C SER A 253 -19.38 -19.02 6.98
N ALA A 254 -20.62 -19.17 7.45
CA ALA A 254 -21.82 -18.92 6.67
C ALA A 254 -21.98 -17.41 6.38
N GLY A 255 -21.77 -16.56 7.39
CA GLY A 255 -21.81 -15.10 7.24
C GLY A 255 -20.74 -14.60 6.27
N ARG A 256 -19.49 -15.10 6.36
CA ARG A 256 -18.44 -14.77 5.38
C ARG A 256 -18.80 -15.17 3.96
N ALA A 257 -19.38 -16.36 3.78
CA ALA A 257 -19.82 -16.83 2.47
C ALA A 257 -20.96 -15.97 1.92
N ALA A 258 -21.92 -15.58 2.76
CA ALA A 258 -23.04 -14.71 2.38
C ALA A 258 -22.54 -13.31 1.95
N VAL A 259 -21.65 -12.69 2.71
CA VAL A 259 -21.03 -11.39 2.34
C VAL A 259 -20.31 -11.49 1.01
N ARG A 260 -19.48 -12.52 0.83
CA ARG A 260 -18.74 -12.73 -0.42
C ARG A 260 -19.66 -12.87 -1.61
N HIS A 261 -20.67 -13.74 -1.49
CA HIS A 261 -21.63 -13.99 -2.57
C HIS A 261 -22.41 -12.72 -2.93
N ALA A 262 -22.92 -11.98 -1.92
CA ALA A 262 -23.63 -10.73 -2.14
C ALA A 262 -22.76 -9.67 -2.81
N ALA A 263 -21.50 -9.55 -2.38
CA ALA A 263 -20.53 -8.62 -2.97
C ALA A 263 -20.23 -8.95 -4.44
N GLU A 264 -20.02 -10.23 -4.76
CA GLU A 264 -19.81 -10.68 -6.15
C GLU A 264 -21.02 -10.38 -7.05
N GLN A 265 -22.24 -10.61 -6.57
CA GLN A 265 -23.46 -10.28 -7.29
C GLN A 265 -23.64 -8.77 -7.50
N ALA A 266 -23.40 -7.97 -6.47
CA ALA A 266 -23.47 -6.52 -6.56
C ALA A 266 -22.44 -5.96 -7.58
N VAL A 267 -21.22 -6.46 -7.53
CA VAL A 267 -20.16 -6.07 -8.49
C VAL A 267 -20.54 -6.49 -9.90
N ALA A 268 -21.07 -7.70 -10.11
CA ALA A 268 -21.53 -8.16 -11.43
C ALA A 268 -22.59 -7.24 -12.02
N GLY A 269 -23.49 -6.71 -11.18
CA GLY A 269 -24.52 -5.75 -11.59
C GLY A 269 -23.99 -4.40 -12.08
N VAL A 270 -22.82 -3.97 -11.63
CA VAL A 270 -22.27 -2.64 -11.97
C VAL A 270 -21.13 -2.67 -13.01
N VAL A 271 -20.45 -3.82 -13.21
CA VAL A 271 -19.33 -3.91 -14.16
C VAL A 271 -19.71 -4.54 -15.52
N GLY A 272 -20.96 -4.98 -15.71
CA GLY A 272 -21.47 -5.37 -17.02
C GLY A 272 -21.14 -6.78 -17.49
N GLY A 273 -20.84 -7.72 -16.58
CA GLY A 273 -20.70 -9.15 -16.90
C GLY A 273 -19.27 -9.70 -16.89
N PRO A 274 -19.05 -10.94 -17.39
CA PRO A 274 -17.79 -11.67 -17.22
C PRO A 274 -16.61 -11.12 -18.03
N GLU A 275 -16.86 -10.27 -19.02
CA GLU A 275 -15.84 -9.66 -19.89
C GLU A 275 -15.72 -8.14 -19.64
N ALA A 276 -15.75 -7.72 -18.37
CA ALA A 276 -15.54 -6.32 -18.02
C ALA A 276 -14.12 -5.86 -18.41
N ALA A 277 -13.98 -4.58 -18.71
CA ALA A 277 -12.66 -3.99 -18.92
C ALA A 277 -11.79 -4.18 -17.65
N PRO A 278 -10.47 -4.42 -17.78
CA PRO A 278 -9.60 -4.55 -16.63
C PRO A 278 -9.70 -3.32 -15.71
N LEU A 279 -9.68 -3.55 -14.40
CA LEU A 279 -9.59 -2.48 -13.43
C LEU A 279 -8.37 -1.60 -13.73
N VAL A 280 -8.59 -0.31 -13.98
CA VAL A 280 -7.55 0.70 -14.11
C VAL A 280 -7.47 1.51 -12.83
N VAL A 281 -6.29 1.57 -12.24
CA VAL A 281 -6.02 2.35 -11.04
C VAL A 281 -5.24 3.61 -11.42
N SER A 282 -5.76 4.77 -11.04
CA SER A 282 -5.03 6.03 -11.13
C SER A 282 -4.26 6.27 -9.83
N MET A 283 -2.95 6.45 -9.92
CA MET A 283 -2.08 6.71 -8.78
C MET A 283 -1.18 7.93 -9.01
N VAL A 284 -0.93 8.66 -7.93
CA VAL A 284 0.11 9.71 -7.88
C VAL A 284 1.42 9.04 -7.52
N MET A 285 2.47 9.30 -8.29
CA MET A 285 3.83 8.84 -8.03
C MET A 285 4.75 10.02 -7.76
N LEU A 286 5.50 9.93 -6.66
CA LEU A 286 6.62 10.80 -6.31
C LEU A 286 7.93 10.08 -6.61
N THR A 287 8.83 10.76 -7.31
CA THR A 287 10.24 10.34 -7.44
C THR A 287 11.14 11.53 -7.16
N ALA A 288 12.20 11.32 -6.37
CA ALA A 288 13.14 12.36 -6.03
C ALA A 288 14.51 11.77 -5.61
N SER A 289 15.57 12.58 -5.65
CA SER A 289 16.93 12.20 -5.28
C SER A 289 17.63 13.23 -4.41
#